data_da1d1738e41cd725538f52a27a38e030
#
_entry.id   da1d1738e41cd725538f52a27a38e030
#
_cell.length_a   1.000
_cell.length_b   1.000
_cell.length_c   1.000
_cell.angle_alpha   90.00
_cell.angle_beta   90.00
_cell.angle_gamma   90.00
#
_symmetry.space_group_name_H-M   'P 1'
#
loop_
_entity.id
_entity.type
_entity.pdbx_description
1 polymer ?
#
loop_
_entity_poly.entity_id
_entity_poly.type
_entity_poly.pdbx_seq_one_letter_code
_entity_poly.pdbx_strand_id
1 'polypeptide(L)'
;MTHASAQSQALDLLPNAQMYERSYMHRDSVDHVVVTATGFVITVSTDGHVKFWKKRDQGIEFVKDFRAHLRGIRACAVSLEGDLFATCSIDENDKTVKIFDVVNFDMIAIITADCVPSTLCWATDPVDQSICIMVADSARPVVYTYGPYASVEAKRTIETVHRQPVALMAYNPVLDCIVSTDNGGMVEYWSLDKPHELPQTVDFTLKSQTSLYEFKKSKCVPTSLTFSPDFELFACTSTGDSAVRVFRSSTGKLFRKYDESAGASNTIQHSDQSGRFKLDNMEFGRRLVVENELLKAPAGRTANAVFDQSSRFLLYPSLFGIKIVDIAGNKVVRVLGKPEPNRFVNIALCQSTPGQNGANLELAASANPGAKSASDPTLFCTAFKRNRFFMFTREEPDHTDQGADRDVFNERPTREEASLAVMPTKHQAAKSAAIRTTVGDIHVALYPEHAPKAVENFAALARNGYYNDVIFHRVIKGFMVQTGDPLGDGTGGESIWGRAFADEFTPQLRHDRPFTLSMANAGPNTNGSQFFITTVESAPWLDDKHTVFGRVTVGADIVRQIEQTKTDKQDKPLEDISILNIQVKSAES
;
A
#
# COMPACT_ATOMS: atom_id res chain seq x y z
N MET A 1 25.50 -27.98 21.71
CA MET A 1 24.17 -28.25 21.15
C MET A 1 24.36 -28.86 19.78
N THR A 2 23.75 -30.00 19.48
CA THR A 2 23.91 -30.68 18.20
C THR A 2 23.21 -29.91 17.09
N HIS A 3 23.77 -29.90 15.88
CA HIS A 3 23.18 -29.23 14.69
C HIS A 3 21.67 -29.54 14.47
N ALA A 4 21.21 -30.69 14.89
CA ALA A 4 19.81 -31.11 14.80
C ALA A 4 18.88 -30.34 15.76
N SER A 5 19.36 -29.97 16.96
CA SER A 5 18.54 -29.20 17.91
C SER A 5 18.37 -27.72 17.49
N ALA A 6 19.43 -27.13 16.90
CA ALA A 6 19.37 -25.77 16.38
C ALA A 6 18.46 -25.68 15.13
N GLN A 7 18.43 -26.74 14.32
CA GLN A 7 17.53 -26.84 13.15
C GLN A 7 16.06 -26.91 13.59
N SER A 8 15.76 -27.69 14.60
CA SER A 8 14.39 -27.79 15.12
C SER A 8 13.91 -26.45 15.71
N GLN A 9 14.76 -25.78 16.50
CA GLN A 9 14.44 -24.47 17.08
C GLN A 9 14.19 -23.38 16.02
N ALA A 10 15.04 -23.31 14.97
CA ALA A 10 14.85 -22.34 13.90
C ALA A 10 13.58 -22.63 13.07
N LEU A 11 13.23 -23.91 12.90
CA LEU A 11 12.00 -24.31 12.21
C LEU A 11 10.73 -23.98 13.01
N ASP A 12 10.84 -23.96 14.34
CA ASP A 12 9.75 -23.57 15.23
C ASP A 12 9.48 -22.05 15.20
N LEU A 13 10.41 -21.26 14.68
CA LEU A 13 10.22 -19.84 14.44
C LEU A 13 9.63 -19.51 13.05
N LEU A 14 9.05 -20.49 12.37
CA LEU A 14 8.41 -20.33 11.07
C LEU A 14 6.95 -20.78 11.13
N PRO A 15 6.06 -20.15 10.33
CA PRO A 15 4.67 -20.60 10.22
C PRO A 15 4.60 -22.06 9.78
N ASN A 16 3.61 -22.78 10.28
CA ASN A 16 3.42 -24.20 9.95
C ASN A 16 2.00 -24.54 9.47
N ALA A 17 1.05 -23.63 9.61
CA ALA A 17 -0.31 -23.82 9.14
C ALA A 17 -0.34 -24.00 7.62
N GLN A 18 -1.10 -25.00 7.14
CA GLN A 18 -1.24 -25.26 5.71
C GLN A 18 -2.22 -24.31 5.02
N MET A 19 -3.15 -23.76 5.78
CA MET A 19 -4.15 -22.79 5.32
C MET A 19 -3.89 -21.43 5.95
N TYR A 20 -4.31 -20.34 5.28
CA TYR A 20 -4.22 -19.03 5.90
C TYR A 20 -5.21 -18.89 7.05
N GLU A 21 -4.81 -18.25 8.12
CA GLU A 21 -5.66 -17.98 9.27
C GLU A 21 -6.69 -16.89 8.97
N ARG A 22 -6.21 -15.74 8.47
CA ARG A 22 -7.05 -14.57 8.17
C ARG A 22 -6.65 -13.91 6.85
N SER A 23 -7.58 -13.18 6.25
CA SER A 23 -7.33 -12.34 5.08
C SER A 23 -7.89 -10.94 5.27
N TYR A 24 -7.20 -9.93 4.72
CA TYR A 24 -7.54 -8.52 4.84
C TYR A 24 -7.70 -7.90 3.46
N MET A 25 -8.63 -6.96 3.31
CA MET A 25 -9.06 -6.46 2.02
C MET A 25 -8.53 -5.06 1.72
N HIS A 26 -8.20 -4.86 0.45
CA HIS A 26 -8.06 -3.58 -0.21
C HIS A 26 -9.23 -3.36 -1.20
N ARG A 27 -9.34 -2.14 -1.72
CA ARG A 27 -10.32 -1.81 -2.76
C ARG A 27 -9.98 -2.50 -4.09
N ASP A 28 -8.68 -2.56 -4.42
CA ASP A 28 -8.17 -3.19 -5.64
C ASP A 28 -7.09 -4.23 -5.30
N SER A 29 -6.53 -4.88 -6.32
CA SER A 29 -5.52 -5.93 -6.16
C SER A 29 -4.32 -5.46 -5.34
N VAL A 30 -3.84 -6.32 -4.43
CA VAL A 30 -2.66 -6.03 -3.60
C VAL A 30 -1.42 -6.54 -4.31
N ASP A 31 -0.50 -5.63 -4.65
CA ASP A 31 0.74 -5.97 -5.36
C ASP A 31 1.90 -6.27 -4.41
N HIS A 32 2.08 -5.45 -3.37
CA HIS A 32 3.19 -5.61 -2.44
C HIS A 32 2.71 -5.71 -0.99
N VAL A 33 3.38 -6.56 -0.23
CA VAL A 33 3.33 -6.59 1.23
C VAL A 33 4.76 -6.54 1.76
N VAL A 34 4.99 -5.67 2.73
CA VAL A 34 6.31 -5.46 3.33
C VAL A 34 6.16 -5.48 4.84
N VAL A 35 7.10 -6.09 5.53
CA VAL A 35 7.22 -6.05 6.99
C VAL A 35 8.48 -5.26 7.33
N THR A 36 8.34 -4.29 8.21
CA THR A 36 9.46 -3.45 8.65
C THR A 36 10.22 -4.12 9.81
N ALA A 37 11.46 -3.72 10.03
CA ALA A 37 12.25 -4.17 11.17
C ALA A 37 11.57 -3.84 12.53
N THR A 38 10.73 -2.80 12.54
CA THR A 38 9.91 -2.40 13.70
C THR A 38 8.63 -3.22 13.87
N GLY A 39 8.37 -4.18 12.97
CA GLY A 39 7.23 -5.10 13.06
C GLY A 39 5.90 -4.54 12.54
N PHE A 40 5.92 -3.39 11.85
CA PHE A 40 4.74 -2.89 11.13
C PHE A 40 4.60 -3.59 9.78
N VAL A 41 3.37 -3.74 9.34
CA VAL A 41 3.03 -4.29 8.02
C VAL A 41 2.54 -3.17 7.12
N ILE A 42 3.07 -3.11 5.92
CA ILE A 42 2.68 -2.12 4.91
C ILE A 42 2.20 -2.88 3.68
N THR A 43 1.04 -2.53 3.19
CA THR A 43 0.44 -3.16 2.00
C THR A 43 0.14 -2.11 0.94
N VAL A 44 0.42 -2.48 -0.30
CA VAL A 44 0.34 -1.59 -1.46
C VAL A 44 -0.56 -2.20 -2.51
N SER A 45 -1.50 -1.42 -3.03
CA SER A 45 -2.47 -1.87 -4.04
C SER A 45 -2.31 -1.16 -5.39
N THR A 46 -2.87 -1.78 -6.42
CA THR A 46 -2.78 -1.33 -7.83
C THR A 46 -3.43 0.02 -8.09
N ASP A 47 -4.29 0.50 -7.22
CA ASP A 47 -4.94 1.82 -7.29
C ASP A 47 -4.10 2.94 -6.65
N GLY A 48 -2.85 2.64 -6.21
CA GLY A 48 -1.93 3.59 -5.61
C GLY A 48 -2.14 3.84 -4.12
N HIS A 49 -2.95 3.03 -3.44
CA HIS A 49 -3.15 3.10 -2.00
C HIS A 49 -2.07 2.35 -1.24
N VAL A 50 -1.62 2.94 -0.14
CA VAL A 50 -0.68 2.38 0.83
C VAL A 50 -1.38 2.33 2.18
N LYS A 51 -1.50 1.13 2.76
CA LYS A 51 -2.10 0.93 4.08
C LYS A 51 -1.05 0.49 5.08
N PHE A 52 -1.12 1.08 6.27
CA PHE A 52 -0.29 0.77 7.42
C PHE A 52 -1.08 -0.04 8.44
N TRP A 53 -0.44 -1.08 8.99
CA TRP A 53 -1.04 -2.01 9.93
C TRP A 53 -0.09 -2.25 11.09
N LYS A 54 -0.64 -2.36 12.31
CA LYS A 54 0.09 -2.77 13.51
C LYS A 54 -0.10 -4.27 13.75
N LYS A 55 0.98 -4.99 14.04
CA LYS A 55 0.89 -6.38 14.49
C LYS A 55 0.26 -6.41 15.90
N ARG A 56 -0.71 -7.30 16.10
CA ARG A 56 -1.34 -7.62 17.38
C ARG A 56 -0.98 -9.06 17.77
N ASP A 57 -1.30 -9.46 19.00
CA ASP A 57 -1.11 -10.83 19.45
C ASP A 57 -1.91 -11.80 18.57
N GLN A 58 -3.12 -11.42 18.21
CA GLN A 58 -3.94 -12.11 17.22
C GLN A 58 -4.25 -11.17 16.04
N GLY A 59 -3.69 -11.49 14.86
CA GLY A 59 -3.93 -10.71 13.64
C GLY A 59 -3.16 -9.40 13.55
N ILE A 60 -3.73 -8.46 12.83
CA ILE A 60 -3.21 -7.12 12.60
C ILE A 60 -4.33 -6.08 12.70
N GLU A 61 -3.98 -4.88 13.13
CA GLU A 61 -4.90 -3.75 13.21
C GLU A 61 -4.59 -2.73 12.12
N PHE A 62 -5.62 -2.27 11.43
CA PHE A 62 -5.53 -1.16 10.49
C PHE A 62 -5.23 0.15 11.22
N VAL A 63 -4.27 0.91 10.68
CA VAL A 63 -3.89 2.20 11.27
C VAL A 63 -4.26 3.35 10.35
N LYS A 64 -3.73 3.36 9.12
CA LYS A 64 -3.89 4.50 8.22
C LYS A 64 -3.81 4.06 6.76
N ASP A 65 -4.55 4.78 5.91
CA ASP A 65 -4.55 4.62 4.47
C ASP A 65 -4.11 5.92 3.80
N PHE A 66 -3.22 5.82 2.82
CA PHE A 66 -2.79 6.93 1.99
C PHE A 66 -3.03 6.59 0.53
N ARG A 67 -3.65 7.49 -0.19
CA ARG A 67 -3.59 7.49 -1.65
C ARG A 67 -2.25 8.09 -2.06
N ALA A 68 -1.21 7.25 -2.05
CA ALA A 68 0.14 7.69 -2.33
C ALA A 68 0.30 8.17 -3.78
N HIS A 69 -0.29 7.49 -4.74
CA HIS A 69 -0.21 7.82 -6.16
C HIS A 69 -1.58 7.69 -6.83
N LEU A 70 -1.74 8.31 -7.99
CA LEU A 70 -2.99 8.24 -8.77
C LEU A 70 -3.15 6.91 -9.49
N ARG A 71 -2.04 6.24 -9.78
CA ARG A 71 -1.96 4.90 -10.39
C ARG A 71 -1.13 3.98 -9.51
N GLY A 72 -1.00 2.71 -9.92
CA GLY A 72 -0.26 1.70 -9.20
C GLY A 72 1.18 2.10 -8.85
N ILE A 73 1.70 1.49 -7.82
CA ILE A 73 3.06 1.70 -7.33
C ILE A 73 3.98 0.72 -8.03
N ARG A 74 5.07 1.23 -8.62
CA ARG A 74 6.06 0.42 -9.36
C ARG A 74 7.04 -0.26 -8.42
N ALA A 75 7.56 0.50 -7.47
CA ALA A 75 8.51 0.00 -6.49
C ALA A 75 8.30 0.67 -5.14
N CYS A 76 8.64 -0.05 -4.10
CA CYS A 76 8.67 0.43 -2.74
C CYS A 76 9.94 -0.08 -2.03
N ALA A 77 10.43 0.70 -1.07
CA ALA A 77 11.61 0.37 -0.30
C ALA A 77 11.45 0.81 1.15
N VAL A 78 11.88 -0.04 2.08
CA VAL A 78 11.96 0.26 3.52
C VAL A 78 13.41 0.53 3.89
N SER A 79 13.65 1.49 4.79
CA SER A 79 14.97 1.73 5.38
C SER A 79 15.45 0.53 6.20
N LEU A 80 16.76 0.41 6.41
CA LEU A 80 17.34 -0.69 7.19
C LEU A 80 16.81 -0.73 8.63
N GLU A 81 16.58 0.43 9.23
CA GLU A 81 16.03 0.56 10.59
C GLU A 81 14.52 0.32 10.64
N GLY A 82 13.84 0.37 9.49
CA GLY A 82 12.39 0.14 9.37
C GLY A 82 11.52 1.33 9.76
N ASP A 83 12.09 2.52 9.86
CA ASP A 83 11.46 3.78 10.24
C ASP A 83 10.94 4.57 9.03
N LEU A 84 11.56 4.42 7.86
CA LEU A 84 11.19 5.10 6.63
C LEU A 84 10.71 4.12 5.55
N PHE A 85 9.68 4.53 4.83
CA PHE A 85 9.13 3.80 3.69
C PHE A 85 8.99 4.73 2.49
N ALA A 86 9.46 4.31 1.33
CA ALA A 86 9.41 5.09 0.11
C ALA A 86 8.64 4.36 -1.00
N THR A 87 7.92 5.12 -1.83
CA THR A 87 7.15 4.59 -2.97
C THR A 87 7.37 5.43 -4.21
N CYS A 88 7.32 4.79 -5.40
CA CYS A 88 7.25 5.48 -6.69
C CYS A 88 6.17 4.89 -7.59
N SER A 89 5.60 5.72 -8.45
CA SER A 89 4.48 5.37 -9.33
C SER A 89 4.90 4.57 -10.57
N ILE A 90 3.95 3.81 -11.10
CA ILE A 90 4.04 3.23 -12.45
C ILE A 90 3.72 4.26 -13.53
N ASP A 91 3.10 5.39 -13.19
CA ASP A 91 2.73 6.43 -14.13
C ASP A 91 3.96 7.23 -14.57
N GLU A 92 4.21 7.27 -15.87
CA GLU A 92 5.34 8.01 -16.45
C GLU A 92 5.22 9.54 -16.26
N ASN A 93 4.02 10.04 -15.99
CA ASN A 93 3.78 11.44 -15.69
C ASN A 93 3.99 11.78 -14.21
N ASP A 94 3.89 10.79 -13.33
CA ASP A 94 4.14 10.94 -11.89
C ASP A 94 5.61 10.65 -11.57
N LYS A 95 6.43 11.70 -11.65
CA LYS A 95 7.87 11.63 -11.36
C LYS A 95 8.18 11.79 -9.88
N THR A 96 7.22 11.51 -9.00
CA THR A 96 7.41 11.71 -7.56
C THR A 96 7.83 10.43 -6.85
N VAL A 97 8.68 10.60 -5.86
CA VAL A 97 8.98 9.60 -4.83
C VAL A 97 8.42 10.12 -3.51
N LYS A 98 7.54 9.37 -2.90
CA LYS A 98 6.90 9.74 -1.63
C LYS A 98 7.51 8.97 -0.48
N ILE A 99 7.87 9.68 0.58
CA ILE A 99 8.52 9.13 1.77
C ILE A 99 7.58 9.25 2.95
N PHE A 100 7.42 8.15 3.66
CA PHE A 100 6.55 8.01 4.83
C PHE A 100 7.39 7.66 6.06
N ASP A 101 7.05 8.27 7.18
CA ASP A 101 7.46 7.85 8.49
C ASP A 101 6.55 6.69 8.93
N VAL A 102 7.16 5.52 9.14
CA VAL A 102 6.45 4.30 9.51
C VAL A 102 5.99 4.34 10.97
N VAL A 103 6.74 5.03 11.84
CA VAL A 103 6.46 5.07 13.29
C VAL A 103 5.30 6.02 13.59
N ASN A 104 5.29 7.19 12.95
CA ASN A 104 4.26 8.21 13.15
C ASN A 104 3.10 8.10 12.15
N PHE A 105 3.23 7.22 11.15
CA PHE A 105 2.25 7.02 10.09
C PHE A 105 1.93 8.30 9.31
N ASP A 106 2.96 9.07 8.95
CA ASP A 106 2.81 10.31 8.22
C ASP A 106 3.67 10.35 6.95
N MET A 107 3.21 11.07 5.94
CA MET A 107 4.00 11.37 4.76
C MET A 107 4.90 12.58 5.09
N ILE A 108 6.22 12.37 5.09
CA ILE A 108 7.19 13.39 5.53
C ILE A 108 7.83 14.14 4.37
N ALA A 109 7.93 13.54 3.19
CA ALA A 109 8.54 14.21 2.04
C ALA A 109 7.98 13.71 0.71
N ILE A 110 8.03 14.60 -0.28
CA ILE A 110 7.76 14.30 -1.69
C ILE A 110 8.97 14.79 -2.47
N ILE A 111 9.68 13.88 -3.10
CA ILE A 111 10.80 14.20 -3.98
C ILE A 111 10.27 14.21 -5.41
N THR A 112 10.43 15.35 -6.11
CA THR A 112 10.15 15.45 -7.54
C THR A 112 11.43 15.13 -8.29
N ALA A 113 11.49 13.95 -8.91
CA ALA A 113 12.67 13.53 -9.68
C ALA A 113 12.63 14.08 -11.11
N ASP A 114 13.81 14.33 -11.69
CA ASP A 114 13.94 14.72 -13.10
C ASP A 114 13.71 13.56 -14.08
N CYS A 115 13.53 12.35 -13.55
CA CYS A 115 13.36 11.12 -14.31
C CYS A 115 12.07 10.40 -13.89
N VAL A 116 11.67 9.40 -14.66
CA VAL A 116 10.63 8.45 -14.28
C VAL A 116 11.25 7.36 -13.41
N PRO A 117 10.93 7.26 -12.12
CA PRO A 117 11.52 6.28 -11.23
C PRO A 117 11.22 4.83 -11.65
N SER A 118 12.23 3.96 -11.68
CA SER A 118 12.07 2.53 -11.95
C SER A 118 12.15 1.67 -10.70
N THR A 119 13.11 1.94 -9.84
CA THR A 119 13.34 1.24 -8.58
C THR A 119 13.93 2.19 -7.54
N LEU A 120 13.76 1.84 -6.27
CA LEU A 120 14.17 2.59 -5.11
C LEU A 120 15.07 1.73 -4.21
N CYS A 121 16.06 2.33 -3.58
CA CYS A 121 16.87 1.67 -2.57
C CYS A 121 17.36 2.67 -1.54
N TRP A 122 17.25 2.32 -0.27
CA TRP A 122 17.88 3.07 0.82
C TRP A 122 19.33 2.66 1.00
N ALA A 123 20.20 3.61 1.24
CA ALA A 123 21.62 3.38 1.54
C ALA A 123 22.13 4.43 2.54
N THR A 124 23.30 4.18 3.09
CA THR A 124 24.01 5.15 3.92
C THR A 124 25.06 5.86 3.06
N ASP A 125 25.08 7.18 3.09
CA ASP A 125 26.10 7.98 2.40
C ASP A 125 27.44 7.80 3.12
N PRO A 126 28.50 7.32 2.45
CA PRO A 126 29.78 7.05 3.11
C PRO A 126 30.50 8.31 3.63
N VAL A 127 30.13 9.50 3.14
CA VAL A 127 30.81 10.76 3.51
C VAL A 127 30.24 11.34 4.80
N ASP A 128 28.92 11.48 4.88
CA ASP A 128 28.25 12.13 6.01
C ASP A 128 27.50 11.15 6.91
N GLN A 129 27.56 9.85 6.59
CA GLN A 129 26.86 8.76 7.30
C GLN A 129 25.35 8.98 7.39
N SER A 130 24.81 9.87 6.56
CA SER A 130 23.37 10.12 6.51
C SER A 130 22.65 9.07 5.64
N ILE A 131 21.41 8.79 5.98
CA ILE A 131 20.54 7.96 5.15
C ILE A 131 20.23 8.71 3.87
N CYS A 132 20.33 8.04 2.74
CA CYS A 132 19.93 8.56 1.44
C CYS A 132 19.06 7.55 0.68
N ILE A 133 18.20 8.06 -0.18
CA ILE A 133 17.41 7.24 -1.09
C ILE A 133 17.99 7.34 -2.51
N MET A 134 18.20 6.19 -3.10
CA MET A 134 18.62 6.05 -4.50
C MET A 134 17.42 5.79 -5.37
N VAL A 135 17.35 6.50 -6.47
CA VAL A 135 16.27 6.47 -7.46
C VAL A 135 16.87 6.18 -8.83
N ALA A 136 16.51 5.06 -9.44
CA ALA A 136 16.97 4.74 -10.80
C ALA A 136 15.99 5.27 -11.86
N ASP A 137 16.54 5.71 -12.99
CA ASP A 137 15.77 6.16 -14.15
C ASP A 137 15.27 4.93 -14.96
N SER A 138 14.01 4.94 -15.34
CA SER A 138 13.41 3.87 -16.15
C SER A 138 13.85 3.86 -17.61
N ALA A 139 14.31 5.00 -18.13
CA ALA A 139 14.69 5.19 -19.54
C ALA A 139 16.22 5.15 -19.76
N ARG A 140 17.00 5.60 -18.77
CA ARG A 140 18.45 5.72 -18.87
C ARG A 140 19.16 4.96 -17.77
N PRO A 141 20.39 4.48 -17.97
CA PRO A 141 21.20 3.80 -16.96
C PRO A 141 21.80 4.79 -15.95
N VAL A 142 20.96 5.60 -15.32
CA VAL A 142 21.35 6.65 -14.37
C VAL A 142 20.66 6.40 -13.03
N VAL A 143 21.40 6.61 -11.95
CA VAL A 143 20.88 6.55 -10.58
C VAL A 143 21.11 7.89 -9.90
N TYR A 144 20.07 8.44 -9.33
CA TYR A 144 20.09 9.68 -8.56
C TYR A 144 20.05 9.38 -7.08
N THR A 145 20.76 10.13 -6.25
CA THR A 145 20.70 10.02 -4.79
C THR A 145 20.09 11.28 -4.19
N TYR A 146 19.16 11.11 -3.26
CA TYR A 146 18.48 12.19 -2.56
C TYR A 146 18.60 11.99 -1.05
N GLY A 147 18.60 13.09 -0.29
CA GLY A 147 18.38 13.01 1.15
C GLY A 147 16.90 12.67 1.44
N PRO A 148 16.58 12.12 2.63
CA PRO A 148 15.21 11.70 2.96
C PRO A 148 14.21 12.85 3.05
N TYR A 149 14.70 14.08 3.20
CA TYR A 149 13.88 15.30 3.27
C TYR A 149 14.11 16.24 2.08
N ALA A 150 14.80 15.76 1.02
CA ALA A 150 15.02 16.56 -0.20
C ALA A 150 13.71 16.76 -0.95
N SER A 151 13.56 17.89 -1.62
CA SER A 151 12.38 18.15 -2.45
C SER A 151 12.64 17.98 -3.94
N VAL A 152 13.77 18.43 -4.47
CA VAL A 152 14.06 18.46 -5.92
C VAL A 152 15.50 18.11 -6.25
N GLU A 153 16.49 18.66 -5.53
CA GLU A 153 17.90 18.53 -5.93
C GLU A 153 18.50 17.17 -5.53
N ALA A 154 19.03 16.46 -6.51
CA ALA A 154 19.80 15.25 -6.28
C ALA A 154 21.17 15.58 -5.66
N LYS A 155 21.55 14.89 -4.61
CA LYS A 155 22.91 14.99 -3.98
C LYS A 155 24.00 14.55 -4.98
N ARG A 156 23.74 13.48 -5.72
CA ARG A 156 24.67 12.90 -6.69
C ARG A 156 23.90 12.29 -7.86
N THR A 157 24.54 12.31 -9.02
CA THR A 157 24.09 11.60 -10.22
C THR A 157 25.16 10.57 -10.59
N ILE A 158 24.78 9.31 -10.69
CA ILE A 158 25.67 8.17 -10.95
C ILE A 158 25.31 7.62 -12.32
N GLU A 159 26.25 7.74 -13.26
CA GLU A 159 26.11 7.28 -14.63
C GLU A 159 27.11 6.15 -14.91
N THR A 160 26.89 5.41 -15.98
CA THR A 160 27.87 4.44 -16.54
C THR A 160 28.17 3.18 -15.71
N VAL A 161 27.49 2.93 -14.58
CA VAL A 161 27.59 1.64 -13.87
C VAL A 161 26.97 0.53 -14.71
N HIS A 162 25.82 0.80 -15.31
CA HIS A 162 25.12 -0.10 -16.22
C HIS A 162 25.07 0.43 -17.65
N ARG A 163 24.82 -0.45 -18.62
CA ARG A 163 24.60 -0.07 -20.03
C ARG A 163 23.11 0.04 -20.38
N GLN A 164 22.25 -0.51 -19.57
CA GLN A 164 20.80 -0.47 -19.71
C GLN A 164 20.18 0.08 -18.42
N PRO A 165 18.93 0.55 -18.45
CA PRO A 165 18.24 1.02 -17.27
C PRO A 165 18.26 0.01 -16.14
N VAL A 166 18.43 0.48 -14.91
CA VAL A 166 18.52 -0.34 -13.72
C VAL A 166 17.12 -0.85 -13.35
N ALA A 167 17.01 -2.17 -13.18
CA ALA A 167 15.76 -2.84 -12.82
C ALA A 167 15.59 -2.97 -11.29
N LEU A 168 16.63 -3.35 -10.57
CA LEU A 168 16.63 -3.56 -9.13
C LEU A 168 17.92 -3.06 -8.50
N MET A 169 17.81 -2.59 -7.26
CA MET A 169 18.95 -2.22 -6.41
C MET A 169 18.69 -2.68 -4.98
N ALA A 170 19.75 -3.13 -4.31
CA ALA A 170 19.74 -3.39 -2.88
C ALA A 170 21.11 -3.05 -2.27
N TYR A 171 21.10 -2.48 -1.08
CA TYR A 171 22.30 -2.09 -0.33
C TYR A 171 22.69 -3.15 0.68
N ASN A 172 23.97 -3.48 0.71
CA ASN A 172 24.59 -4.36 1.70
C ASN A 172 25.46 -3.52 2.65
N PRO A 173 25.03 -3.29 3.88
CA PRO A 173 25.76 -2.46 4.82
C PRO A 173 27.04 -3.13 5.35
N VAL A 174 27.12 -4.47 5.34
CA VAL A 174 28.31 -5.20 5.81
C VAL A 174 29.49 -5.07 4.83
N LEU A 175 29.17 -5.14 3.53
CA LEU A 175 30.16 -4.97 2.47
C LEU A 175 30.26 -3.51 1.99
N ASP A 176 29.46 -2.60 2.52
CA ASP A 176 29.29 -1.22 2.07
C ASP A 176 29.21 -1.11 0.54
N CYS A 177 28.35 -1.92 -0.03
CA CYS A 177 28.17 -2.00 -1.47
C CYS A 177 26.72 -2.09 -1.88
N ILE A 178 26.45 -1.64 -3.11
CA ILE A 178 25.17 -1.78 -3.76
C ILE A 178 25.26 -2.89 -4.78
N VAL A 179 24.32 -3.82 -4.71
CA VAL A 179 24.11 -4.84 -5.75
C VAL A 179 22.94 -4.38 -6.61
N SER A 180 23.18 -4.16 -7.87
CA SER A 180 22.17 -3.72 -8.82
C SER A 180 22.08 -4.61 -10.05
N THR A 181 20.90 -4.65 -10.67
CA THR A 181 20.66 -5.39 -11.90
C THR A 181 20.04 -4.49 -12.96
N ASP A 182 20.39 -4.71 -14.22
CA ASP A 182 19.79 -3.97 -15.32
C ASP A 182 18.78 -4.82 -16.13
N ASN A 183 18.05 -4.16 -17.03
CA ASN A 183 17.09 -4.81 -17.92
C ASN A 183 17.72 -5.80 -18.92
N GLY A 184 19.05 -5.84 -19.01
CA GLY A 184 19.81 -6.82 -19.78
C GLY A 184 20.24 -8.06 -18.99
N GLY A 185 19.90 -8.14 -17.69
CA GLY A 185 20.28 -9.23 -16.79
C GLY A 185 21.74 -9.16 -16.34
N MET A 186 22.37 -7.98 -16.36
CA MET A 186 23.70 -7.79 -15.78
C MET A 186 23.57 -7.44 -14.31
N VAL A 187 24.38 -8.08 -13.48
CA VAL A 187 24.50 -7.79 -12.04
C VAL A 187 25.83 -7.07 -11.80
N GLU A 188 25.76 -5.91 -11.13
CA GLU A 188 26.90 -5.08 -10.82
C GLU A 188 27.02 -4.86 -9.31
N TYR A 189 28.28 -4.76 -8.84
CA TYR A 189 28.63 -4.37 -7.49
C TYR A 189 29.37 -3.05 -7.56
N TRP A 190 28.95 -2.09 -6.77
CA TRP A 190 29.54 -0.75 -6.71
C TRP A 190 29.29 -0.09 -5.35
N SER A 191 30.02 0.96 -5.03
CA SER A 191 29.83 1.76 -3.83
C SER A 191 29.46 3.19 -4.17
N LEU A 192 28.81 3.90 -3.24
CA LEU A 192 28.45 5.31 -3.42
C LEU A 192 29.67 6.24 -3.49
N ASP A 193 30.77 5.88 -2.82
CA ASP A 193 32.00 6.67 -2.86
C ASP A 193 32.71 6.59 -4.21
N LYS A 194 32.81 5.38 -4.74
CA LYS A 194 33.51 5.08 -6.00
C LYS A 194 32.67 4.18 -6.92
N PRO A 195 31.67 4.76 -7.61
CA PRO A 195 30.71 3.95 -8.38
C PRO A 195 31.33 3.14 -9.53
N HIS A 196 32.53 3.51 -10.00
CA HIS A 196 33.19 2.88 -11.13
C HIS A 196 34.27 1.85 -10.72
N GLU A 197 34.56 1.77 -9.42
CA GLU A 197 35.51 0.80 -8.87
C GLU A 197 34.77 -0.35 -8.18
N LEU A 198 35.34 -1.55 -8.24
CA LEU A 198 34.82 -2.67 -7.48
C LEU A 198 35.07 -2.41 -5.97
N PRO A 199 34.08 -2.60 -5.09
CA PRO A 199 34.27 -2.45 -3.66
C PRO A 199 35.42 -3.35 -3.16
N GLN A 200 36.29 -2.81 -2.29
CA GLN A 200 37.43 -3.56 -1.75
C GLN A 200 37.03 -4.66 -0.76
N THR A 201 35.79 -4.64 -0.34
CA THR A 201 35.19 -5.58 0.63
C THR A 201 34.76 -6.91 0.01
N VAL A 202 34.78 -7.03 -1.33
CA VAL A 202 34.39 -8.25 -2.02
C VAL A 202 35.61 -9.14 -2.34
N ASP A 203 35.40 -10.46 -2.37
CA ASP A 203 36.46 -11.47 -2.52
C ASP A 203 36.80 -11.80 -4.00
N PHE A 204 36.35 -11.00 -4.97
CA PHE A 204 36.66 -11.21 -6.38
C PHE A 204 37.17 -9.93 -7.04
N THR A 205 38.10 -10.10 -7.96
CA THR A 205 38.69 -9.00 -8.75
C THR A 205 38.15 -8.93 -10.17
N LEU A 206 37.76 -10.08 -10.71
CA LEU A 206 37.24 -10.20 -12.07
C LEU A 206 35.85 -10.85 -12.04
N LYS A 207 34.91 -10.32 -12.79
CA LYS A 207 33.56 -10.89 -12.92
C LYS A 207 33.56 -12.32 -13.48
N SER A 208 34.57 -12.71 -14.23
CA SER A 208 34.74 -14.08 -14.72
C SER A 208 34.91 -15.12 -13.61
N GLN A 209 35.31 -14.70 -12.42
CA GLN A 209 35.42 -15.52 -11.20
C GLN A 209 34.08 -15.76 -10.52
N THR A 210 33.04 -15.01 -10.91
CA THR A 210 31.71 -14.99 -10.32
C THR A 210 30.68 -15.70 -11.19
N SER A 211 29.47 -15.87 -10.65
CA SER A 211 28.30 -16.36 -11.40
C SER A 211 27.32 -15.22 -11.76
N LEU A 212 27.74 -13.96 -11.70
CA LEU A 212 26.87 -12.78 -11.92
C LEU A 212 26.36 -12.65 -13.36
N TYR A 213 26.94 -13.38 -14.31
CA TYR A 213 26.46 -13.48 -15.71
C TYR A 213 25.31 -14.47 -15.91
N GLU A 214 24.86 -15.16 -14.87
CA GLU A 214 23.88 -16.25 -14.98
C GLU A 214 22.56 -15.77 -15.61
N PHE A 215 22.07 -14.60 -15.22
CA PHE A 215 20.83 -14.02 -15.77
C PHE A 215 20.99 -13.63 -17.25
N LYS A 216 22.13 -13.10 -17.63
CA LYS A 216 22.42 -12.76 -19.03
C LYS A 216 22.54 -14.01 -19.90
N LYS A 217 23.13 -15.08 -19.38
CA LYS A 217 23.19 -16.39 -20.07
C LYS A 217 21.81 -16.98 -20.30
N SER A 218 20.94 -16.93 -19.29
CA SER A 218 19.57 -17.41 -19.37
C SER A 218 18.61 -16.44 -20.05
N LYS A 219 19.08 -15.24 -20.46
CA LYS A 219 18.28 -14.16 -21.06
C LYS A 219 17.08 -13.76 -20.21
N CYS A 220 17.25 -13.77 -18.90
CA CYS A 220 16.24 -13.42 -17.92
C CYS A 220 16.62 -12.14 -17.19
N VAL A 221 15.62 -11.39 -16.73
CA VAL A 221 15.80 -10.23 -15.89
C VAL A 221 15.37 -10.59 -14.48
N PRO A 222 16.18 -10.31 -13.46
CA PRO A 222 15.75 -10.45 -12.07
C PRO A 222 14.57 -9.53 -11.76
N THR A 223 13.64 -10.03 -10.96
CA THR A 223 12.40 -9.32 -10.60
C THR A 223 12.29 -9.04 -9.11
N SER A 224 13.09 -9.70 -8.30
CA SER A 224 13.32 -9.34 -6.90
C SER A 224 14.78 -9.60 -6.52
N LEU A 225 15.27 -8.82 -5.57
CA LEU A 225 16.57 -8.98 -4.96
C LEU A 225 16.43 -8.73 -3.45
N THR A 226 16.76 -9.73 -2.65
CA THR A 226 16.61 -9.68 -1.19
C THR A 226 17.84 -10.26 -0.54
N PHE A 227 18.46 -9.54 0.41
CA PHE A 227 19.56 -10.03 1.22
C PHE A 227 19.05 -10.89 2.38
N SER A 228 19.88 -11.83 2.82
CA SER A 228 19.71 -12.50 4.11
C SER A 228 19.97 -11.52 5.27
N PRO A 229 19.41 -11.73 6.47
CA PRO A 229 19.62 -10.86 7.62
C PRO A 229 21.08 -10.69 8.06
N ASP A 230 21.94 -11.69 7.78
CA ASP A 230 23.38 -11.63 7.99
C ASP A 230 24.17 -11.00 6.83
N PHE A 231 23.48 -10.65 5.73
CA PHE A 231 24.04 -10.12 4.49
C PHE A 231 25.07 -11.02 3.79
N GLU A 232 25.25 -12.27 4.23
CA GLU A 232 26.14 -13.22 3.57
C GLU A 232 25.60 -13.78 2.25
N LEU A 233 24.27 -13.85 2.14
CA LEU A 233 23.57 -14.36 0.96
C LEU A 233 22.61 -13.31 0.39
N PHE A 234 22.34 -13.40 -0.90
CA PHE A 234 21.20 -12.72 -1.50
C PHE A 234 20.45 -13.65 -2.45
N ALA A 235 19.15 -13.51 -2.48
CA ALA A 235 18.26 -14.26 -3.35
C ALA A 235 17.70 -13.34 -4.44
N CYS A 236 17.69 -13.86 -5.67
CA CYS A 236 17.03 -13.23 -6.81
C CYS A 236 15.99 -14.17 -7.40
N THR A 237 14.80 -13.66 -7.66
CA THR A 237 13.79 -14.35 -8.47
C THR A 237 13.82 -13.81 -9.88
N SER A 238 13.42 -14.60 -10.85
CA SER A 238 13.26 -14.18 -12.24
C SER A 238 12.01 -14.83 -12.85
N THR A 239 11.19 -14.04 -13.54
CA THR A 239 9.98 -14.55 -14.19
C THR A 239 10.25 -15.24 -15.51
N GLY A 240 11.30 -14.84 -16.23
CA GLY A 240 11.60 -15.38 -17.56
C GLY A 240 11.89 -16.88 -17.59
N ASP A 241 12.50 -17.41 -16.53
CA ASP A 241 12.77 -18.86 -16.37
C ASP A 241 12.16 -19.42 -15.07
N SER A 242 11.36 -18.63 -14.36
CA SER A 242 10.69 -19.00 -13.09
C SER A 242 11.65 -19.64 -12.09
N ALA A 243 12.87 -19.13 -11.98
CA ALA A 243 13.90 -19.68 -11.12
C ALA A 243 14.23 -18.74 -9.96
N VAL A 244 14.48 -19.33 -8.79
CA VAL A 244 15.03 -18.65 -7.62
C VAL A 244 16.51 -18.99 -7.50
N ARG A 245 17.36 -17.96 -7.47
CA ARG A 245 18.81 -18.11 -7.37
C ARG A 245 19.32 -17.47 -6.10
N VAL A 246 20.16 -18.19 -5.39
CA VAL A 246 20.82 -17.71 -4.17
C VAL A 246 22.30 -17.58 -4.44
N PHE A 247 22.86 -16.42 -4.17
CA PHE A 247 24.27 -16.10 -4.36
C PHE A 247 24.95 -15.82 -3.02
N ARG A 248 26.24 -16.02 -2.94
CA ARG A 248 27.07 -15.51 -1.83
C ARG A 248 27.45 -14.07 -2.11
N SER A 249 27.19 -13.18 -1.16
CA SER A 249 27.41 -11.74 -1.33
C SER A 249 28.88 -11.40 -1.55
N SER A 250 29.81 -11.97 -0.77
CA SER A 250 31.23 -11.64 -0.85
C SER A 250 31.91 -12.13 -2.14
N THR A 251 31.51 -13.32 -2.64
CA THR A 251 32.18 -13.96 -3.81
C THR A 251 31.43 -13.81 -5.12
N GLY A 252 30.17 -13.35 -5.09
CA GLY A 252 29.30 -13.29 -6.27
C GLY A 252 29.04 -14.64 -6.93
N LYS A 253 29.28 -15.76 -6.24
CA LYS A 253 29.08 -17.11 -6.76
C LYS A 253 27.69 -17.62 -6.49
N LEU A 254 27.11 -18.31 -7.46
CA LEU A 254 25.83 -18.99 -7.31
C LEU A 254 25.97 -20.12 -6.26
N PHE A 255 25.19 -20.05 -5.20
CA PHE A 255 25.18 -21.06 -4.14
C PHE A 255 24.09 -22.11 -4.39
N ARG A 256 22.85 -21.67 -4.74
CA ARG A 256 21.72 -22.55 -5.04
C ARG A 256 20.87 -22.00 -6.19
N LYS A 257 20.23 -22.89 -6.92
CA LYS A 257 19.23 -22.57 -7.94
C LYS A 257 18.04 -23.51 -7.77
N TYR A 258 16.84 -22.93 -7.67
CA TYR A 258 15.58 -23.65 -7.59
C TYR A 258 14.78 -23.35 -8.86
N ASP A 259 14.48 -24.40 -9.61
CA ASP A 259 13.71 -24.31 -10.86
C ASP A 259 12.22 -24.53 -10.55
N GLU A 260 11.42 -23.50 -10.72
CA GLU A 260 9.97 -23.50 -10.52
C GLU A 260 9.22 -23.37 -11.86
N SER A 261 9.90 -23.65 -12.99
CA SER A 261 9.28 -23.64 -14.30
C SER A 261 8.09 -24.61 -14.39
N ALA A 262 7.18 -24.34 -15.31
CA ALA A 262 6.04 -25.20 -15.58
C ALA A 262 6.46 -26.64 -15.91
N GLY A 263 7.60 -26.81 -16.62
CA GLY A 263 8.17 -28.12 -16.92
C GLY A 263 8.66 -28.87 -15.68
N ALA A 264 9.41 -28.18 -14.81
CA ALA A 264 9.87 -28.76 -13.55
C ALA A 264 8.70 -29.12 -12.63
N SER A 265 7.70 -28.24 -12.54
CA SER A 265 6.47 -28.47 -11.75
C SER A 265 5.69 -29.68 -12.28
N ASN A 266 5.58 -29.85 -13.59
CA ASN A 266 4.93 -31.01 -14.20
C ASN A 266 5.68 -32.31 -13.88
N THR A 267 7.01 -32.31 -13.94
CA THR A 267 7.83 -33.44 -13.55
C THR A 267 7.63 -33.82 -12.09
N ILE A 268 7.60 -32.83 -11.19
CA ILE A 268 7.35 -33.03 -9.76
C ILE A 268 5.95 -33.61 -9.52
N GLN A 269 4.91 -33.08 -10.18
CA GLN A 269 3.53 -33.57 -10.08
C GLN A 269 3.41 -35.07 -10.38
N HIS A 270 4.17 -35.55 -11.38
CA HIS A 270 4.11 -36.96 -11.80
C HIS A 270 5.10 -37.88 -11.06
N SER A 271 6.24 -37.36 -10.60
CA SER A 271 7.29 -38.16 -9.96
C SER A 271 7.18 -38.24 -8.43
N ASP A 272 6.41 -37.35 -7.80
CA ASP A 272 6.31 -37.30 -6.33
C ASP A 272 5.50 -38.48 -5.76
N GLN A 273 6.22 -39.47 -5.25
CA GLN A 273 5.63 -40.62 -4.55
C GLN A 273 5.19 -40.28 -3.12
N SER A 274 5.71 -39.20 -2.54
CA SER A 274 5.38 -38.80 -1.15
C SER A 274 4.01 -38.11 -1.03
N GLY A 275 3.42 -37.70 -2.15
CA GLY A 275 2.18 -36.94 -2.20
C GLY A 275 2.29 -35.50 -1.69
N ARG A 276 3.49 -35.06 -1.28
CA ARG A 276 3.74 -33.76 -0.71
C ARG A 276 3.48 -32.63 -1.72
N PHE A 277 3.84 -32.82 -2.96
CA PHE A 277 3.66 -31.87 -4.07
C PHE A 277 2.55 -32.28 -5.03
N LYS A 278 1.86 -33.39 -4.75
CA LYS A 278 0.80 -33.87 -5.64
C LYS A 278 -0.48 -33.07 -5.41
N LEU A 279 -1.00 -32.49 -6.48
CA LEU A 279 -2.30 -31.82 -6.55
C LEU A 279 -3.28 -32.67 -7.34
N ASP A 280 -4.58 -32.40 -7.19
CA ASP A 280 -5.56 -32.92 -8.15
C ASP A 280 -5.26 -32.41 -9.57
N ASN A 281 -5.47 -33.24 -10.57
CA ASN A 281 -5.11 -32.92 -11.95
C ASN A 281 -5.84 -31.68 -12.49
N MET A 282 -7.10 -31.47 -12.06
CA MET A 282 -7.89 -30.32 -12.46
C MET A 282 -7.36 -29.03 -11.81
N GLU A 283 -7.03 -29.11 -10.53
CA GLU A 283 -6.44 -27.99 -9.78
C GLU A 283 -5.03 -27.65 -10.30
N PHE A 284 -4.21 -28.65 -10.59
CA PHE A 284 -2.90 -28.45 -11.20
C PHE A 284 -3.02 -27.72 -12.55
N GLY A 285 -3.96 -28.15 -13.40
CA GLY A 285 -4.23 -27.49 -14.67
C GLY A 285 -4.66 -26.03 -14.53
N ARG A 286 -5.52 -25.71 -13.55
CA ARG A 286 -5.92 -24.33 -13.24
C ARG A 286 -4.73 -23.47 -12.83
N ARG A 287 -3.88 -23.97 -11.93
CA ARG A 287 -2.69 -23.24 -11.47
C ARG A 287 -1.69 -23.02 -12.58
N LEU A 288 -1.54 -23.96 -13.49
CA LEU A 288 -0.67 -23.83 -14.65
C LEU A 288 -1.15 -22.71 -15.60
N VAL A 289 -2.45 -22.55 -15.78
CA VAL A 289 -3.01 -21.43 -16.57
C VAL A 289 -2.70 -20.10 -15.88
N VAL A 290 -2.86 -20.01 -14.57
CA VAL A 290 -2.53 -18.80 -13.80
C VAL A 290 -1.03 -18.48 -13.86
N GLU A 291 -0.17 -19.50 -13.82
CA GLU A 291 1.29 -19.32 -13.98
C GLU A 291 1.64 -18.72 -15.34
N ASN A 292 1.02 -19.23 -16.41
CA ASN A 292 1.19 -18.69 -17.75
C ASN A 292 0.68 -17.24 -17.90
N GLU A 293 -0.37 -16.85 -17.15
CA GLU A 293 -0.82 -15.45 -17.09
C GLU A 293 0.17 -14.59 -16.31
N LEU A 294 0.71 -15.09 -15.20
CA LEU A 294 1.70 -14.39 -14.38
C LEU A 294 2.96 -14.05 -15.18
N LEU A 295 3.43 -14.97 -16.02
CA LEU A 295 4.57 -14.75 -16.91
C LEU A 295 4.34 -13.62 -17.93
N LYS A 296 3.09 -13.30 -18.25
CA LYS A 296 2.71 -12.21 -19.17
C LYS A 296 2.35 -10.92 -18.43
N ALA A 297 2.33 -10.94 -17.09
CA ALA A 297 1.96 -9.78 -16.29
C ALA A 297 3.03 -8.67 -16.41
N PRO A 298 2.62 -7.39 -16.33
CA PRO A 298 3.57 -6.28 -16.34
C PRO A 298 4.52 -6.35 -15.13
N ALA A 299 5.69 -5.76 -15.28
CA ALA A 299 6.67 -5.63 -14.20
C ALA A 299 6.01 -4.94 -12.99
N GLY A 300 6.25 -5.48 -11.78
CA GLY A 300 5.64 -5.01 -10.52
C GLY A 300 4.79 -6.08 -9.82
N ARG A 301 4.29 -7.09 -10.56
CA ARG A 301 3.52 -8.21 -9.99
C ARG A 301 4.32 -9.50 -9.97
N THR A 302 5.51 -9.43 -9.40
CA THR A 302 6.48 -10.51 -9.47
C THR A 302 6.65 -11.20 -8.12
N ALA A 303 6.90 -12.52 -8.19
CA ALA A 303 7.24 -13.29 -7.02
C ALA A 303 8.57 -12.79 -6.42
N ASN A 304 8.64 -12.75 -5.10
CA ASN A 304 9.86 -12.46 -4.37
C ASN A 304 10.29 -13.69 -3.54
N ALA A 305 11.48 -13.63 -2.96
CA ALA A 305 11.96 -14.59 -2.00
C ALA A 305 12.42 -13.87 -0.74
N VAL A 306 12.16 -14.45 0.42
CA VAL A 306 12.48 -13.85 1.72
C VAL A 306 13.23 -14.87 2.57
N PHE A 307 14.29 -14.43 3.23
CA PHE A 307 15.02 -15.23 4.21
C PHE A 307 14.36 -15.16 5.58
N ASP A 308 14.51 -16.20 6.38
CA ASP A 308 14.23 -16.17 7.79
C ASP A 308 15.35 -15.45 8.57
N GLN A 309 15.10 -15.08 9.82
CA GLN A 309 16.09 -14.38 10.66
C GLN A 309 17.38 -15.17 10.92
N SER A 310 17.34 -16.49 10.83
CA SER A 310 18.53 -17.34 10.98
C SER A 310 19.38 -17.42 9.72
N SER A 311 18.95 -16.77 8.59
CA SER A 311 19.57 -16.86 7.26
C SER A 311 19.68 -18.29 6.70
N ARG A 312 19.00 -19.23 7.34
CA ARG A 312 19.06 -20.65 7.00
C ARG A 312 17.95 -21.08 6.04
N PHE A 313 16.76 -20.53 6.24
CA PHE A 313 15.59 -20.89 5.44
C PHE A 313 15.27 -19.79 4.43
N LEU A 314 14.91 -20.23 3.23
CA LEU A 314 14.40 -19.37 2.17
C LEU A 314 12.93 -19.69 1.93
N LEU A 315 12.08 -18.67 1.94
CA LEU A 315 10.66 -18.76 1.63
C LEU A 315 10.44 -18.12 0.26
N TYR A 316 9.70 -18.81 -0.60
CA TYR A 316 9.29 -18.24 -1.88
C TYR A 316 8.00 -18.89 -2.40
N PRO A 317 7.15 -18.14 -3.11
CA PRO A 317 5.91 -18.66 -3.67
C PRO A 317 6.17 -19.49 -4.94
N SER A 318 5.49 -20.62 -5.05
CA SER A 318 5.53 -21.54 -6.17
C SER A 318 4.12 -21.92 -6.64
N LEU A 319 4.02 -22.70 -7.71
CA LEU A 319 2.75 -23.26 -8.19
C LEU A 319 2.03 -24.10 -7.13
N PHE A 320 2.79 -24.81 -6.29
CA PHE A 320 2.26 -25.70 -5.25
C PHE A 320 1.85 -24.97 -3.96
N GLY A 321 2.19 -23.70 -3.81
CA GLY A 321 2.05 -22.89 -2.61
C GLY A 321 3.36 -22.19 -2.26
N ILE A 322 3.53 -21.80 -1.01
CA ILE A 322 4.75 -21.13 -0.53
C ILE A 322 5.69 -22.20 0.01
N LYS A 323 6.84 -22.37 -0.64
CA LYS A 323 7.87 -23.33 -0.22
C LYS A 323 8.78 -22.71 0.83
N ILE A 324 9.11 -23.49 1.86
CA ILE A 324 10.14 -23.19 2.85
C ILE A 324 11.28 -24.18 2.62
N VAL A 325 12.44 -23.66 2.24
CA VAL A 325 13.60 -24.46 1.85
C VAL A 325 14.75 -24.26 2.82
N ASP A 326 15.32 -25.32 3.35
CA ASP A 326 16.60 -25.31 4.05
C ASP A 326 17.71 -25.18 2.99
N ILE A 327 18.35 -24.02 2.95
CA ILE A 327 19.37 -23.68 1.93
C ILE A 327 20.61 -24.56 2.09
N ALA A 328 21.04 -24.79 3.33
CA ALA A 328 22.21 -25.61 3.65
C ALA A 328 21.96 -27.08 3.28
N GLY A 329 20.84 -27.63 3.71
CA GLY A 329 20.43 -29.01 3.43
C GLY A 329 19.88 -29.22 2.01
N ASN A 330 19.65 -28.15 1.25
CA ASN A 330 19.05 -28.16 -0.09
C ASN A 330 17.75 -28.99 -0.16
N LYS A 331 16.87 -28.76 0.80
CA LYS A 331 15.67 -29.59 0.98
C LYS A 331 14.47 -28.72 1.29
N VAL A 332 13.33 -28.96 0.62
CA VAL A 332 12.07 -28.34 0.98
C VAL A 332 11.59 -28.90 2.32
N VAL A 333 11.41 -28.05 3.30
CA VAL A 333 11.00 -28.44 4.66
C VAL A 333 9.49 -28.40 4.81
N ARG A 334 8.84 -27.33 4.33
CA ARG A 334 7.37 -27.13 4.41
C ARG A 334 6.84 -26.54 3.10
N VAL A 335 5.53 -26.70 2.87
CA VAL A 335 4.78 -26.02 1.82
C VAL A 335 3.52 -25.48 2.48
N LEU A 336 3.33 -24.16 2.47
CA LEU A 336 2.16 -23.49 3.01
C LEU A 336 1.20 -23.14 1.88
N GLY A 337 -0.10 -23.06 2.18
CA GLY A 337 -1.11 -22.65 1.22
C GLY A 337 -1.37 -23.66 0.08
N LYS A 338 -0.93 -24.91 0.21
CA LYS A 338 -1.19 -25.95 -0.80
C LYS A 338 -2.69 -26.22 -1.01
N PRO A 339 -3.54 -26.32 0.03
CA PRO A 339 -4.99 -26.50 -0.12
C PRO A 339 -5.70 -25.27 -0.73
N GLU A 340 -5.07 -24.10 -0.67
CA GLU A 340 -5.69 -22.86 -1.09
C GLU A 340 -5.71 -22.70 -2.61
N PRO A 341 -6.82 -22.24 -3.21
CA PRO A 341 -6.94 -22.09 -4.66
C PRO A 341 -6.21 -20.84 -5.20
N ASN A 342 -5.45 -20.14 -4.36
CA ASN A 342 -4.78 -18.88 -4.67
C ASN A 342 -3.34 -19.10 -5.14
N ARG A 343 -2.91 -18.34 -6.17
CA ARG A 343 -1.49 -18.24 -6.54
C ARG A 343 -0.86 -17.08 -5.77
N PHE A 344 -0.12 -17.40 -4.71
CA PHE A 344 0.62 -16.41 -3.93
C PHE A 344 1.78 -15.83 -4.75
N VAL A 345 2.07 -14.55 -4.58
CA VAL A 345 3.04 -13.83 -5.41
C VAL A 345 4.07 -13.11 -4.55
N ASN A 346 3.68 -12.11 -3.80
CA ASN A 346 4.58 -11.36 -2.94
C ASN A 346 4.42 -11.81 -1.49
N ILE A 347 5.53 -11.99 -0.79
CA ILE A 347 5.54 -12.49 0.59
C ILE A 347 6.40 -11.62 1.50
N ALA A 348 6.02 -11.53 2.76
CA ALA A 348 6.80 -10.86 3.80
C ALA A 348 6.69 -11.62 5.11
N LEU A 349 7.81 -11.88 5.76
CA LEU A 349 7.90 -12.66 7.00
C LEU A 349 8.08 -11.73 8.20
N CYS A 350 7.21 -11.86 9.19
CA CYS A 350 7.32 -11.19 10.47
C CYS A 350 7.77 -12.21 11.53
N GLN A 351 8.96 -12.04 12.05
CA GLN A 351 9.51 -12.85 13.14
C GLN A 351 9.97 -11.94 14.28
N SER A 352 9.71 -12.34 15.52
CA SER A 352 10.24 -11.64 16.69
C SER A 352 11.70 -11.98 16.87
N THR A 353 12.55 -10.97 17.03
CA THR A 353 13.97 -11.17 17.33
C THR A 353 14.14 -11.42 18.82
N PRO A 354 14.63 -12.58 19.27
CA PRO A 354 15.03 -12.75 20.65
C PRO A 354 16.25 -11.87 20.91
N GLY A 355 16.11 -10.73 21.59
CA GLY A 355 17.21 -9.95 22.11
C GLY A 355 17.44 -8.54 21.58
N GLN A 356 16.74 -8.06 20.56
CA GLN A 356 16.84 -6.65 20.11
C GLN A 356 15.90 -5.69 20.86
N ASN A 357 15.30 -6.11 21.94
CA ASN A 357 14.24 -5.41 22.67
C ASN A 357 14.77 -4.35 23.66
N GLY A 358 15.85 -3.66 23.37
CA GLY A 358 16.42 -2.98 24.54
C GLY A 358 16.49 -1.46 24.53
N ALA A 359 16.81 -0.80 23.47
CA ALA A 359 17.28 0.57 23.65
C ALA A 359 16.48 1.70 22.99
N ASN A 360 15.74 1.44 21.92
CA ASN A 360 15.11 2.53 21.14
C ASN A 360 13.58 2.51 21.08
N LEU A 361 12.91 1.53 21.66
CA LEU A 361 11.44 1.39 21.59
C LEU A 361 10.68 2.13 22.71
N GLU A 362 11.35 2.66 23.73
CA GLU A 362 10.66 3.35 24.83
C GLU A 362 10.18 4.77 24.49
N LEU A 363 10.64 5.35 23.40
CA LEU A 363 10.33 6.74 23.04
C LEU A 363 9.17 6.90 22.03
N ALA A 364 8.68 5.84 21.41
CA ALA A 364 7.60 5.97 20.45
C ALA A 364 6.23 5.74 21.11
N ALA A 365 5.42 6.78 21.22
CA ALA A 365 4.01 6.70 21.64
C ALA A 365 3.18 5.73 20.77
N SER A 366 3.73 5.30 19.65
CA SER A 366 3.15 4.38 18.66
C SER A 366 3.80 3.01 18.63
N ALA A 367 4.60 2.63 19.66
CA ALA A 367 5.27 1.33 19.70
C ALA A 367 4.28 0.18 19.40
N ASN A 368 4.67 -0.69 18.48
CA ASN A 368 3.87 -1.85 18.12
C ASN A 368 3.83 -2.84 19.32
N PRO A 369 2.69 -3.03 19.99
CA PRO A 369 2.63 -3.87 21.19
C PRO A 369 2.96 -5.35 20.90
N GLY A 370 2.68 -5.82 19.68
CA GLY A 370 3.00 -7.20 19.26
C GLY A 370 4.49 -7.46 19.03
N ALA A 371 5.33 -6.43 18.97
CA ALA A 371 6.78 -6.60 18.84
C ALA A 371 7.48 -6.97 20.17
N LYS A 372 6.81 -6.79 21.31
CA LYS A 372 7.37 -7.06 22.66
C LYS A 372 7.09 -8.47 23.18
N SER A 373 6.05 -9.14 22.70
CA SER A 373 5.78 -10.54 23.04
C SER A 373 6.54 -11.44 22.07
N ALA A 374 6.89 -12.66 22.52
CA ALA A 374 7.34 -13.71 21.59
C ALA A 374 6.16 -14.05 20.66
N SER A 375 5.86 -13.12 19.75
CA SER A 375 4.69 -13.19 18.89
C SER A 375 4.85 -14.37 17.95
N ASP A 376 3.75 -15.00 17.62
CA ASP A 376 3.70 -16.09 16.66
C ASP A 376 4.30 -15.65 15.32
N PRO A 377 5.24 -16.41 14.73
CA PRO A 377 5.81 -16.07 13.44
C PRO A 377 4.70 -16.00 12.39
N THR A 378 4.63 -14.90 11.69
CA THR A 378 3.55 -14.63 10.76
C THR A 378 4.11 -14.36 9.36
N LEU A 379 3.59 -15.07 8.37
CA LEU A 379 3.88 -14.83 6.97
C LEU A 379 2.70 -14.12 6.32
N PHE A 380 2.93 -12.95 5.80
CA PHE A 380 1.98 -12.21 4.98
C PHE A 380 2.24 -12.47 3.51
N CYS A 381 1.20 -12.62 2.72
CA CYS A 381 1.33 -12.83 1.29
C CYS A 381 0.20 -12.21 0.48
N THR A 382 0.52 -11.75 -0.72
CA THR A 382 -0.46 -11.33 -1.72
C THR A 382 -0.74 -12.49 -2.67
N ALA A 383 -1.86 -12.44 -3.38
CA ALA A 383 -2.17 -13.42 -4.40
C ALA A 383 -2.52 -12.72 -5.74
N PHE A 384 -2.20 -13.39 -6.83
CA PHE A 384 -2.36 -12.86 -8.18
C PHE A 384 -3.80 -12.44 -8.47
N LYS A 385 -4.00 -11.18 -8.89
CA LYS A 385 -5.31 -10.57 -9.17
C LYS A 385 -6.31 -10.66 -8.01
N ARG A 386 -5.83 -10.64 -6.76
CA ARG A 386 -6.71 -10.62 -5.58
C ARG A 386 -6.58 -9.29 -4.85
N ASN A 387 -7.70 -8.75 -4.44
CA ASN A 387 -7.79 -7.55 -3.61
C ASN A 387 -7.60 -7.84 -2.12
N ARG A 388 -7.06 -9.00 -1.77
CA ARG A 388 -6.79 -9.44 -0.41
C ARG A 388 -5.34 -9.84 -0.26
N PHE A 389 -4.80 -9.62 0.92
CA PHE A 389 -3.58 -10.28 1.38
C PHE A 389 -3.91 -11.23 2.53
N PHE A 390 -3.08 -12.23 2.69
CA PHE A 390 -3.35 -13.41 3.48
C PHE A 390 -2.29 -13.54 4.59
N MET A 391 -2.70 -14.04 5.74
CA MET A 391 -1.86 -14.21 6.92
C MET A 391 -1.77 -15.69 7.27
N PHE A 392 -0.56 -16.23 7.29
CA PHE A 392 -0.24 -17.58 7.75
C PHE A 392 0.49 -17.51 9.08
N THR A 393 0.03 -18.29 10.05
CA THR A 393 0.59 -18.39 11.39
C THR A 393 0.89 -19.85 11.73
N ARG A 394 0.95 -20.20 12.98
CA ARG A 394 0.99 -21.60 13.45
C ARG A 394 -0.39 -22.19 13.65
N GLU A 395 -1.40 -21.36 13.78
CA GLU A 395 -2.77 -21.76 14.02
C GLU A 395 -3.45 -22.15 12.71
N GLU A 396 -4.02 -23.36 12.66
CA GLU A 396 -4.89 -23.76 11.55
C GLU A 396 -6.29 -23.18 11.82
N PRO A 397 -6.98 -22.65 10.81
CA PRO A 397 -8.34 -22.18 10.98
C PRO A 397 -9.27 -23.34 11.36
N ASP A 398 -10.15 -23.14 12.33
CA ASP A 398 -11.13 -24.15 12.73
C ASP A 398 -12.05 -24.50 11.56
N HIS A 399 -12.13 -25.80 11.25
CA HIS A 399 -12.93 -26.32 10.13
C HIS A 399 -14.45 -26.22 10.33
N THR A 400 -14.90 -25.82 11.54
CA THR A 400 -16.31 -25.84 11.94
C THR A 400 -17.13 -24.67 11.40
N ASP A 401 -16.49 -23.52 11.10
CA ASP A 401 -17.18 -22.38 10.52
C ASP A 401 -16.66 -22.11 9.10
N GLN A 402 -17.49 -22.48 8.12
CA GLN A 402 -17.23 -22.40 6.68
C GLN A 402 -16.79 -20.99 6.24
N GLY A 403 -15.50 -20.65 6.44
CA GLY A 403 -14.86 -19.51 5.79
C GLY A 403 -15.24 -18.11 6.28
N ALA A 404 -16.23 -17.96 7.18
CA ALA A 404 -16.67 -16.66 7.67
C ALA A 404 -15.62 -15.99 8.58
N ASP A 405 -14.91 -16.77 9.39
CA ASP A 405 -13.90 -16.24 10.33
C ASP A 405 -12.56 -15.91 9.68
N ARG A 406 -12.31 -16.38 8.46
CA ARG A 406 -11.08 -16.14 7.70
C ARG A 406 -11.11 -14.83 6.90
N ASP A 407 -12.28 -14.22 6.80
CA ASP A 407 -12.52 -12.97 6.10
C ASP A 407 -12.88 -11.88 7.10
N VAL A 408 -11.90 -11.04 7.45
CA VAL A 408 -12.07 -9.93 8.41
C VAL A 408 -13.20 -8.99 8.04
N PHE A 409 -13.57 -8.90 6.76
CA PHE A 409 -14.69 -8.07 6.31
C PHE A 409 -16.06 -8.65 6.66
N ASN A 410 -16.15 -9.98 6.81
CA ASN A 410 -17.35 -10.71 7.19
C ASN A 410 -17.30 -11.19 8.66
N GLU A 411 -16.18 -10.97 9.35
CA GLU A 411 -16.12 -11.22 10.81
C GLU A 411 -17.22 -10.39 11.48
N ARG A 412 -18.10 -11.06 12.18
CA ARG A 412 -18.99 -10.39 13.12
C ARG A 412 -18.14 -9.90 14.28
N PRO A 413 -18.11 -8.59 14.58
CA PRO A 413 -17.36 -8.10 15.73
C PRO A 413 -17.79 -8.87 16.97
N THR A 414 -16.84 -9.25 17.81
CA THR A 414 -17.15 -9.87 19.09
C THR A 414 -18.13 -8.98 19.87
N ARG A 415 -18.92 -9.54 20.76
CA ARG A 415 -19.92 -8.78 21.53
C ARG A 415 -19.27 -7.61 22.30
N GLU A 416 -18.00 -7.75 22.67
CA GLU A 416 -17.20 -6.73 23.32
C GLU A 416 -16.75 -5.62 22.34
N GLU A 417 -16.26 -5.99 21.15
CA GLU A 417 -15.93 -5.05 20.08
C GLU A 417 -17.16 -4.34 19.54
N ALA A 418 -18.29 -5.04 19.40
CA ALA A 418 -19.57 -4.44 19.08
C ALA A 418 -20.05 -3.47 20.17
N SER A 419 -19.78 -3.75 21.45
CA SER A 419 -20.09 -2.85 22.56
C SER A 419 -19.12 -1.66 22.63
N LEU A 420 -17.85 -1.84 22.24
CA LEU A 420 -16.87 -0.76 22.11
C LEU A 420 -17.13 0.10 20.85
N ALA A 421 -17.57 -0.51 19.76
CA ALA A 421 -18.00 0.20 18.54
C ALA A 421 -19.33 0.97 18.74
N VAL A 422 -20.14 0.56 19.72
CA VAL A 422 -21.38 1.24 20.16
C VAL A 422 -21.10 2.32 21.24
N MET A 423 -19.85 2.41 21.74
CA MET A 423 -19.43 3.66 22.36
C MET A 423 -19.26 4.69 21.24
N PRO A 424 -20.24 5.57 20.95
CA PRO A 424 -19.96 6.71 20.12
C PRO A 424 -18.85 7.45 20.87
N THR A 425 -17.67 7.57 20.30
CA THR A 425 -16.93 8.80 20.47
C THR A 425 -17.99 9.86 20.25
N LYS A 426 -18.41 10.55 21.30
CA LYS A 426 -19.22 11.75 21.20
C LYS A 426 -18.41 12.75 20.39
N HIS A 427 -18.38 12.57 19.07
CA HIS A 427 -18.14 13.68 18.18
C HIS A 427 -19.33 14.57 18.45
N GLN A 428 -19.08 15.62 19.22
CA GLN A 428 -20.07 16.66 19.43
C GLN A 428 -20.57 17.01 18.05
N ALA A 429 -21.88 16.79 17.85
CA ALA A 429 -22.49 16.96 16.54
C ALA A 429 -22.19 18.37 16.04
N ALA A 430 -21.74 18.48 14.81
CA ALA A 430 -21.44 19.74 14.17
C ALA A 430 -22.73 20.60 14.13
N LYS A 431 -22.72 21.79 14.73
CA LYS A 431 -23.87 22.69 14.73
C LYS A 431 -23.73 23.86 13.77
N SER A 432 -22.52 24.17 13.33
CA SER A 432 -22.28 25.21 12.34
C SER A 432 -21.02 24.95 11.51
N ALA A 433 -20.97 25.58 10.34
CA ALA A 433 -19.77 25.57 9.51
C ALA A 433 -19.58 26.93 8.82
N ALA A 434 -18.32 27.26 8.47
CA ALA A 434 -17.99 28.40 7.65
C ALA A 434 -17.40 27.89 6.34
N ILE A 435 -18.09 28.10 5.23
CA ILE A 435 -17.67 27.78 3.87
C ILE A 435 -16.93 29.00 3.33
N ARG A 436 -15.61 28.93 3.21
CA ARG A 436 -14.80 30.00 2.65
C ARG A 436 -14.69 29.81 1.14
N THR A 437 -15.12 30.81 0.39
CA THR A 437 -15.09 30.77 -1.07
C THR A 437 -14.16 31.86 -1.61
N THR A 438 -13.83 31.78 -2.89
CA THR A 438 -13.06 32.81 -3.61
C THR A 438 -13.74 34.18 -3.66
N VAL A 439 -15.06 34.25 -3.39
CA VAL A 439 -15.86 35.49 -3.41
C VAL A 439 -16.31 35.95 -2.01
N GLY A 440 -16.06 35.16 -0.96
CA GLY A 440 -16.38 35.52 0.41
C GLY A 440 -16.80 34.31 1.26
N ASP A 441 -17.09 34.56 2.53
CA ASP A 441 -17.41 33.54 3.53
C ASP A 441 -18.92 33.36 3.67
N ILE A 442 -19.38 32.11 3.72
CA ILE A 442 -20.78 31.72 3.93
C ILE A 442 -20.86 30.93 5.23
N HIS A 443 -21.57 31.45 6.24
CA HIS A 443 -21.78 30.73 7.49
C HIS A 443 -23.11 29.99 7.46
N VAL A 444 -23.09 28.74 7.88
CA VAL A 444 -24.25 27.84 7.86
C VAL A 444 -24.52 27.25 9.25
N ALA A 445 -25.77 27.22 9.65
CA ALA A 445 -26.23 26.38 10.76
C ALA A 445 -26.55 24.99 10.24
N LEU A 446 -26.18 23.97 10.99
CA LEU A 446 -26.41 22.56 10.65
C LEU A 446 -27.43 21.95 11.62
N TYR A 447 -28.20 20.99 11.14
CA TYR A 447 -29.31 20.39 11.89
C TYR A 447 -29.09 18.89 12.17
N PRO A 448 -28.13 18.53 13.04
CA PRO A 448 -27.79 17.13 13.33
C PRO A 448 -28.91 16.33 13.99
N GLU A 449 -29.87 17.00 14.64
CA GLU A 449 -31.02 16.35 15.27
C GLU A 449 -32.04 15.84 14.24
N HIS A 450 -32.08 16.45 13.05
CA HIS A 450 -33.05 16.16 12.00
C HIS A 450 -32.46 15.41 10.81
N ALA A 451 -31.18 15.64 10.52
CA ALA A 451 -30.45 15.01 9.41
C ALA A 451 -29.04 14.57 9.86
N PRO A 452 -28.95 13.63 10.82
CA PRO A 452 -27.68 13.24 11.43
C PRO A 452 -26.66 12.71 10.43
N LYS A 453 -27.04 11.86 9.46
CA LYS A 453 -26.13 11.31 8.47
C LYS A 453 -25.63 12.35 7.49
N ALA A 454 -26.51 13.23 7.01
CA ALA A 454 -26.13 14.30 6.10
C ALA A 454 -25.15 15.28 6.76
N VAL A 455 -25.39 15.65 8.02
CA VAL A 455 -24.50 16.52 8.80
C VAL A 455 -23.17 15.82 9.11
N GLU A 456 -23.19 14.55 9.50
CA GLU A 456 -21.97 13.76 9.75
C GLU A 456 -21.12 13.66 8.49
N ASN A 457 -21.74 13.29 7.36
CA ASN A 457 -21.08 13.21 6.05
C ASN A 457 -20.43 14.54 5.65
N PHE A 458 -21.21 15.63 5.67
CA PHE A 458 -20.72 16.96 5.34
C PHE A 458 -19.58 17.40 6.26
N ALA A 459 -19.72 17.21 7.57
CA ALA A 459 -18.74 17.64 8.55
C ALA A 459 -17.43 16.84 8.48
N ALA A 460 -17.51 15.54 8.23
CA ALA A 460 -16.33 14.68 8.07
C ALA A 460 -15.60 14.97 6.76
N LEU A 461 -16.31 15.10 5.63
CA LEU A 461 -15.73 15.50 4.36
C LEU A 461 -15.05 16.88 4.46
N ALA A 462 -15.68 17.83 5.15
CA ALA A 462 -15.11 19.16 5.37
C ALA A 462 -13.82 19.12 6.20
N ARG A 463 -13.79 18.34 7.30
CA ARG A 463 -12.59 18.18 8.15
C ARG A 463 -11.45 17.50 7.40
N ASN A 464 -11.77 16.58 6.51
CA ASN A 464 -10.78 15.88 5.67
C ASN A 464 -10.30 16.71 4.47
N GLY A 465 -10.74 17.97 4.34
CA GLY A 465 -10.37 18.85 3.23
C GLY A 465 -10.94 18.43 1.87
N TYR A 466 -11.93 17.54 1.84
CA TYR A 466 -12.51 17.00 0.60
C TYR A 466 -13.10 18.08 -0.31
N TYR A 467 -13.63 19.16 0.29
CA TYR A 467 -14.23 20.28 -0.44
C TYR A 467 -13.24 21.37 -0.84
N ASN A 468 -11.95 21.26 -0.50
CA ASN A 468 -10.94 22.24 -0.88
C ASN A 468 -10.80 22.28 -2.40
N ASP A 469 -10.78 23.48 -2.96
CA ASP A 469 -10.68 23.78 -4.39
C ASP A 469 -11.86 23.23 -5.25
N VAL A 470 -12.94 22.75 -4.62
CA VAL A 470 -14.14 22.28 -5.30
C VAL A 470 -14.95 23.47 -5.80
N ILE A 471 -15.33 23.46 -7.08
CA ILE A 471 -16.05 24.57 -7.73
C ILE A 471 -17.56 24.46 -7.55
N PHE A 472 -18.24 25.59 -7.69
CA PHE A 472 -19.68 25.65 -7.93
C PHE A 472 -19.94 25.31 -9.40
N HIS A 473 -20.15 24.02 -9.68
CA HIS A 473 -20.25 23.49 -11.04
C HIS A 473 -21.61 23.74 -11.71
N ARG A 474 -22.64 24.12 -10.92
CA ARG A 474 -23.99 24.43 -11.45
C ARG A 474 -24.64 25.56 -10.69
N VAL A 475 -25.00 26.61 -11.39
CA VAL A 475 -25.64 27.82 -10.84
C VAL A 475 -26.83 28.21 -11.67
N ILE A 476 -28.01 28.14 -11.08
CA ILE A 476 -29.28 28.50 -11.75
C ILE A 476 -29.87 29.74 -11.07
N LYS A 477 -29.96 30.82 -11.84
CA LYS A 477 -30.52 32.11 -11.36
C LYS A 477 -31.98 31.96 -10.93
N GLY A 478 -32.31 32.51 -9.75
CA GLY A 478 -33.65 32.43 -9.17
C GLY A 478 -33.99 31.04 -8.67
N PHE A 479 -32.99 30.13 -8.50
CA PHE A 479 -33.26 28.79 -7.98
C PHE A 479 -32.22 28.31 -6.98
N MET A 480 -30.98 28.00 -7.39
CA MET A 480 -29.97 27.44 -6.48
C MET A 480 -28.54 27.55 -7.01
N VAL A 481 -27.56 27.37 -6.10
CA VAL A 481 -26.14 27.18 -6.40
C VAL A 481 -25.69 25.81 -5.87
N GLN A 482 -25.06 24.98 -6.72
CA GLN A 482 -24.68 23.60 -6.43
C GLN A 482 -23.17 23.40 -6.51
N THR A 483 -22.63 22.63 -5.55
CA THR A 483 -21.21 22.34 -5.39
C THR A 483 -21.00 20.96 -4.75
N GLY A 484 -19.79 20.65 -4.33
CA GLY A 484 -19.46 19.43 -3.59
C GLY A 484 -19.05 18.26 -4.50
N ASP A 485 -18.83 18.51 -5.79
CA ASP A 485 -18.30 17.55 -6.74
C ASP A 485 -16.82 17.84 -7.01
N PRO A 486 -15.87 16.96 -6.61
CA PRO A 486 -14.45 17.15 -6.89
C PRO A 486 -14.10 17.12 -8.39
N LEU A 487 -14.93 16.49 -9.24
CA LEU A 487 -14.72 16.46 -10.69
C LEU A 487 -15.19 17.76 -11.36
N GLY A 488 -16.10 18.49 -10.73
CA GLY A 488 -16.62 19.77 -11.23
C GLY A 488 -17.47 19.67 -12.51
N ASP A 489 -18.02 18.48 -12.80
CA ASP A 489 -18.92 18.21 -13.93
C ASP A 489 -20.31 17.71 -13.52
N GLY A 490 -20.55 17.55 -12.21
CA GLY A 490 -21.81 17.11 -11.63
C GLY A 490 -21.98 15.58 -11.55
N THR A 491 -21.01 14.79 -12.04
CA THR A 491 -21.11 13.33 -12.07
C THR A 491 -20.40 12.65 -10.90
N GLY A 492 -19.52 13.36 -10.19
CA GLY A 492 -18.69 12.85 -9.10
C GLY A 492 -19.29 13.06 -7.73
N GLY A 493 -18.52 12.69 -6.73
CA GLY A 493 -18.80 12.93 -5.32
C GLY A 493 -19.27 11.71 -4.54
N GLU A 494 -18.42 11.23 -3.63
CA GLU A 494 -18.70 10.07 -2.77
C GLU A 494 -18.98 10.52 -1.32
N SER A 495 -19.79 9.75 -0.60
CA SER A 495 -19.98 9.93 0.83
C SER A 495 -18.77 9.41 1.62
N ILE A 496 -18.68 9.77 2.91
CA ILE A 496 -17.66 9.24 3.83
C ILE A 496 -17.69 7.71 3.96
N TRP A 497 -18.80 7.08 3.62
CA TRP A 497 -18.98 5.62 3.67
C TRP A 497 -18.63 4.92 2.35
N GLY A 498 -18.15 5.65 1.33
CA GLY A 498 -17.81 5.10 0.00
C GLY A 498 -19.00 4.55 -0.78
N ARG A 499 -20.22 4.87 -0.36
CA ARG A 499 -21.48 4.47 -1.01
C ARG A 499 -22.56 5.53 -0.76
N ALA A 500 -23.57 5.57 -1.58
CA ALA A 500 -24.72 6.43 -1.38
C ALA A 500 -25.42 6.14 -0.03
N PHE A 501 -25.93 7.17 0.62
CA PHE A 501 -26.68 7.05 1.87
C PHE A 501 -28.13 7.49 1.74
N ALA A 502 -28.97 6.98 2.65
CA ALA A 502 -30.41 7.18 2.65
C ALA A 502 -30.79 8.64 2.91
N ASP A 503 -31.93 9.05 2.34
CA ASP A 503 -32.55 10.34 2.59
C ASP A 503 -33.05 10.46 4.04
N GLU A 504 -33.02 11.69 4.58
CA GLU A 504 -33.49 12.04 5.92
C GLU A 504 -34.50 13.19 5.81
N PHE A 505 -35.78 12.81 5.75
CA PHE A 505 -36.87 13.78 5.63
C PHE A 505 -37.57 13.99 6.97
N THR A 506 -37.76 15.24 7.33
CA THR A 506 -38.51 15.62 8.54
C THR A 506 -39.53 16.72 8.21
N PRO A 507 -40.72 16.70 8.83
CA PRO A 507 -41.74 17.74 8.61
C PRO A 507 -41.29 19.15 9.00
N GLN A 508 -40.27 19.24 9.89
CA GLN A 508 -39.76 20.52 10.44
C GLN A 508 -38.76 21.20 9.49
N LEU A 509 -38.14 20.44 8.57
CA LEU A 509 -37.16 20.97 7.63
C LEU A 509 -37.71 20.91 6.22
N ARG A 510 -38.08 22.07 5.70
CA ARG A 510 -38.66 22.23 4.35
C ARG A 510 -37.93 23.32 3.59
N HIS A 511 -38.07 23.33 2.27
CA HIS A 511 -37.56 24.38 1.39
C HIS A 511 -38.56 25.57 1.38
N ASP A 512 -38.96 26.06 2.54
CA ASP A 512 -39.98 27.06 2.75
C ASP A 512 -39.46 28.51 2.67
N ARG A 513 -38.14 28.68 2.55
CA ARG A 513 -37.45 29.97 2.49
C ARG A 513 -36.10 29.86 1.78
N PRO A 514 -35.52 30.99 1.31
CA PRO A 514 -34.23 31.00 0.64
C PRO A 514 -33.08 30.63 1.57
N PHE A 515 -31.96 30.28 0.96
CA PHE A 515 -30.69 29.94 1.60
C PHE A 515 -30.75 28.64 2.43
N THR A 516 -31.60 27.71 2.04
CA THR A 516 -31.68 26.37 2.60
C THR A 516 -30.59 25.50 1.99
N LEU A 517 -29.86 24.76 2.84
CA LEU A 517 -28.78 23.87 2.47
C LEU A 517 -29.32 22.43 2.39
N SER A 518 -29.16 21.79 1.22
CA SER A 518 -29.73 20.47 0.94
C SER A 518 -28.78 19.58 0.17
N MET A 519 -28.87 18.26 0.38
CA MET A 519 -28.11 17.27 -0.38
C MET A 519 -28.62 17.17 -1.83
N ALA A 520 -27.70 17.19 -2.79
CA ALA A 520 -27.98 16.80 -4.16
C ALA A 520 -27.95 15.27 -4.26
N ASN A 521 -28.87 14.70 -5.03
CA ASN A 521 -28.96 13.27 -5.28
C ASN A 521 -29.41 13.00 -6.73
N ALA A 522 -29.21 11.76 -7.19
CA ALA A 522 -29.63 11.26 -8.51
C ALA A 522 -30.89 10.36 -8.42
N GLY A 523 -31.71 10.56 -7.40
CA GLY A 523 -32.91 9.78 -7.08
C GLY A 523 -32.97 9.40 -5.60
N PRO A 524 -34.00 8.68 -5.16
CA PRO A 524 -34.17 8.33 -3.74
C PRO A 524 -32.97 7.57 -3.16
N ASN A 525 -32.49 8.01 -1.99
CA ASN A 525 -31.40 7.36 -1.24
C ASN A 525 -30.06 7.30 -1.98
N THR A 526 -29.75 8.30 -2.82
CA THR A 526 -28.48 8.38 -3.56
C THR A 526 -27.62 9.57 -3.16
N ASN A 527 -27.68 9.98 -1.90
CA ASN A 527 -26.88 11.10 -1.40
C ASN A 527 -25.37 10.76 -1.39
N GLY A 528 -24.54 11.69 -1.87
CA GLY A 528 -23.08 11.61 -1.90
C GLY A 528 -22.41 12.75 -1.16
N SER A 529 -21.49 13.47 -1.80
CA SER A 529 -20.86 14.67 -1.26
C SER A 529 -21.50 15.97 -1.77
N GLN A 530 -22.23 15.93 -2.89
CA GLN A 530 -22.78 17.12 -3.52
C GLN A 530 -23.90 17.73 -2.68
N PHE A 531 -23.93 19.07 -2.60
CA PHE A 531 -24.97 19.81 -1.94
C PHE A 531 -25.28 21.12 -2.69
N PHE A 532 -26.44 21.70 -2.42
CA PHE A 532 -26.85 22.96 -3.00
C PHE A 532 -27.44 23.90 -1.96
N ILE A 533 -27.41 25.19 -2.26
CA ILE A 533 -28.03 26.26 -1.47
C ILE A 533 -29.13 26.89 -2.34
N THR A 534 -30.36 26.91 -1.86
CA THR A 534 -31.48 27.54 -2.57
C THR A 534 -31.39 29.05 -2.50
N THR A 535 -31.75 29.72 -3.60
CA THR A 535 -31.86 31.21 -3.66
C THR A 535 -33.31 31.67 -3.89
N VAL A 536 -34.16 30.75 -4.34
CA VAL A 536 -35.60 30.95 -4.50
C VAL A 536 -36.31 31.14 -3.14
N GLU A 537 -37.37 31.92 -3.10
CA GLU A 537 -38.11 32.19 -1.87
C GLU A 537 -38.73 30.93 -1.25
N SER A 538 -39.23 30.01 -2.04
CA SER A 538 -39.74 28.71 -1.61
C SER A 538 -39.67 27.69 -2.75
N ALA A 539 -39.35 26.44 -2.41
CA ALA A 539 -39.20 25.34 -3.38
C ALA A 539 -39.86 24.04 -2.88
N PRO A 540 -41.21 24.04 -2.67
CA PRO A 540 -41.89 22.86 -2.10
C PRO A 540 -41.80 21.60 -2.96
N TRP A 541 -41.46 21.71 -4.25
CA TRP A 541 -41.23 20.58 -5.15
C TRP A 541 -39.94 19.78 -4.87
N LEU A 542 -39.04 20.33 -4.03
CA LEU A 542 -37.83 19.66 -3.54
C LEU A 542 -38.08 18.91 -2.23
N ASP A 543 -39.18 19.21 -1.54
CA ASP A 543 -39.54 18.55 -0.29
C ASP A 543 -39.78 17.05 -0.52
N ASP A 544 -39.35 16.24 0.45
CA ASP A 544 -39.39 14.78 0.40
C ASP A 544 -38.63 14.15 -0.82
N LYS A 545 -37.71 14.92 -1.43
CA LYS A 545 -36.80 14.48 -2.47
C LYS A 545 -35.33 14.75 -2.15
N HIS A 546 -35.06 15.88 -1.47
CA HIS A 546 -33.72 16.28 -1.10
C HIS A 546 -33.65 16.53 0.40
N THR A 547 -32.64 15.94 1.06
CA THR A 547 -32.43 16.05 2.50
C THR A 547 -31.98 17.46 2.85
N VAL A 548 -32.79 18.20 3.58
CA VAL A 548 -32.40 19.49 4.18
C VAL A 548 -31.57 19.23 5.43
N PHE A 549 -30.34 19.73 5.48
CA PHE A 549 -29.47 19.52 6.63
C PHE A 549 -28.87 20.79 7.24
N GLY A 550 -29.16 21.95 6.67
CA GLY A 550 -28.67 23.22 7.20
C GLY A 550 -29.29 24.43 6.55
N ARG A 551 -28.82 25.61 6.95
CA ARG A 551 -29.22 26.90 6.42
C ARG A 551 -28.12 27.94 6.57
N VAL A 552 -27.99 28.83 5.60
CA VAL A 552 -27.10 29.99 5.67
C VAL A 552 -27.59 30.96 6.74
N THR A 553 -26.68 31.37 7.62
CA THR A 553 -26.95 32.35 8.70
C THR A 553 -26.30 33.70 8.42
N VAL A 554 -25.09 33.70 7.77
CA VAL A 554 -24.37 34.91 7.37
C VAL A 554 -23.79 34.68 5.99
N GLY A 555 -23.69 35.70 5.13
CA GLY A 555 -23.15 35.57 3.78
C GLY A 555 -24.23 35.26 2.71
N ALA A 556 -25.48 35.59 2.97
CA ALA A 556 -26.55 35.51 1.97
C ALA A 556 -26.29 36.38 0.74
N ASP A 557 -25.61 37.50 0.90
CA ASP A 557 -25.09 38.36 -0.17
C ASP A 557 -24.05 37.67 -1.03
N ILE A 558 -23.14 36.88 -0.45
CA ILE A 558 -22.15 36.07 -1.16
C ILE A 558 -22.84 35.00 -1.97
N VAL A 559 -23.84 34.27 -1.42
CA VAL A 559 -24.63 33.28 -2.18
C VAL A 559 -25.33 33.95 -3.37
N ARG A 560 -25.89 35.15 -3.20
CA ARG A 560 -26.47 35.92 -4.31
C ARG A 560 -25.44 36.37 -5.34
N GLN A 561 -24.25 36.74 -4.90
CA GLN A 561 -23.15 37.08 -5.81
C GLN A 561 -22.76 35.87 -6.67
N ILE A 562 -22.66 34.66 -6.08
CA ILE A 562 -22.43 33.42 -6.81
C ILE A 562 -23.56 33.16 -7.81
N GLU A 563 -24.83 33.32 -7.38
CA GLU A 563 -26.00 33.14 -8.23
C GLU A 563 -26.00 34.08 -9.47
N GLN A 564 -25.53 35.30 -9.32
CA GLN A 564 -25.53 36.30 -10.39
C GLN A 564 -24.38 36.14 -11.38
N THR A 565 -23.46 35.23 -11.15
CA THR A 565 -22.34 34.96 -12.04
C THR A 565 -22.84 34.51 -13.43
N LYS A 566 -22.12 34.91 -14.47
CA LYS A 566 -22.42 34.48 -15.84
C LYS A 566 -22.13 32.99 -15.99
N THR A 567 -23.10 32.26 -16.53
CA THR A 567 -23.01 30.82 -16.76
C THR A 567 -23.03 30.48 -18.25
N ASP A 568 -22.55 29.30 -18.58
CA ASP A 568 -22.66 28.71 -19.90
C ASP A 568 -24.06 28.09 -20.15
N LYS A 569 -24.21 27.33 -21.25
CA LYS A 569 -25.48 26.67 -21.61
C LYS A 569 -25.83 25.49 -20.71
N GLN A 570 -24.90 25.00 -19.90
CA GLN A 570 -25.04 23.92 -18.94
C GLN A 570 -25.16 24.43 -17.48
N ASP A 571 -25.43 25.72 -17.30
CA ASP A 571 -25.52 26.38 -15.99
C ASP A 571 -24.20 26.41 -15.20
N LYS A 572 -23.04 26.16 -15.83
CA LYS A 572 -21.74 26.23 -15.20
C LYS A 572 -21.20 27.67 -15.26
N PRO A 573 -20.68 28.24 -14.15
CA PRO A 573 -20.03 29.54 -14.16
C PRO A 573 -18.89 29.63 -15.20
N LEU A 574 -18.81 30.76 -15.93
CA LEU A 574 -17.74 31.02 -16.89
C LEU A 574 -16.40 31.31 -16.21
N GLU A 575 -16.43 31.84 -15.00
CA GLU A 575 -15.29 32.01 -14.11
C GLU A 575 -15.49 31.08 -12.92
N ASP A 576 -14.51 30.23 -12.66
CA ASP A 576 -14.60 29.24 -11.59
C ASP A 576 -14.65 29.93 -10.22
N ILE A 577 -15.72 29.69 -9.48
CA ILE A 577 -15.84 30.05 -8.07
C ILE A 577 -15.63 28.77 -7.27
N SER A 578 -14.63 28.74 -6.41
CA SER A 578 -14.27 27.56 -5.63
C SER A 578 -14.40 27.77 -4.12
N ILE A 579 -14.56 26.65 -3.41
CA ILE A 579 -14.47 26.57 -1.97
C ILE A 579 -12.99 26.48 -1.61
N LEU A 580 -12.46 27.45 -0.86
CA LEU A 580 -11.09 27.42 -0.37
C LEU A 580 -10.91 26.40 0.76
N ASN A 581 -11.82 26.44 1.73
CA ASN A 581 -11.93 25.44 2.80
C ASN A 581 -13.29 25.54 3.51
N ILE A 582 -13.65 24.50 4.28
CA ILE A 582 -14.82 24.51 5.15
C ILE A 582 -14.39 24.25 6.59
N GLN A 583 -14.63 25.22 7.48
CA GLN A 583 -14.35 25.09 8.90
C GLN A 583 -15.61 24.70 9.66
N VAL A 584 -15.60 23.53 10.27
CA VAL A 584 -16.72 22.99 11.05
C VAL A 584 -16.53 23.32 12.53
N LYS A 585 -17.58 23.87 13.19
CA LYS A 585 -17.60 24.12 14.62
C LYS A 585 -18.55 23.14 15.30
N SER A 586 -18.04 22.42 16.29
CA SER A 586 -18.84 21.64 17.23
C SER A 586 -19.42 22.58 18.29
N ALA A 587 -20.50 22.20 18.96
CA ALA A 587 -21.00 22.98 20.09
C ALA A 587 -19.91 23.01 21.17
N GLU A 588 -19.42 24.20 21.51
CA GLU A 588 -18.69 24.38 22.77
C GLU A 588 -19.68 24.17 23.92
N SER A 589 -19.25 23.39 24.89
CA SER A 589 -19.94 23.17 26.18
C SER A 589 -20.07 24.45 26.98
#